data_8fdf7caf16ee90e529ff0cfab8ee8d74
#
_entry.id   8fdf7caf16ee90e529ff0cfab8ee8d74
#
_cell.length_a   1.000
_cell.length_b   1.000
_cell.length_c   1.000
_cell.angle_alpha   90.00
_cell.angle_beta   90.00
_cell.angle_gamma   90.00
#
_symmetry.space_group_name_H-M   'P 1'
#
loop_
_entity.id
_entity.type
_entity.pdbx_description
1 polymer ?
#
loop_
_entity_poly.entity_id
_entity_poly.type
_entity_poly.pdbx_seq_one_letter_code
_entity_poly.pdbx_strand_id
1 'polypeptide(L)'
;MIRRPNRKEERISEMKQGDLRVLAYKVTADGNIPEGILIIYMRSGRAERIVFERDEQVKIGDVYLARVKSTNPETGGAFLDLGDKRTAFINYGEKKNIHLINRAYDGSLKPCDELAVRVRDLARGDKKLRVIFASDVPVEEYEHKKAPCILHSAKSAFDKSLKDVIEDENAMWLTEDAGIYEKASALIQNSGERVKLYADPDISMNALYDVRAALSRITARRVHLPGGAEIVIDRTEAMTVIDVNSAAGRKVHMSGDIHGGSTAFAINTEAAEEIAYQIDARNLGGMILVDMMKMKDAESESILLKQMNDRMECLKPPAHAEDITKLGIVEIVRAKCGEDIYQLKPILDKTILA
;
A
#
# COMPACT_ATOMS: atom_id res chain seq x y z
N MET A 1 43.75 15.39 12.58
CA MET A 1 42.76 15.12 13.63
C MET A 1 41.63 14.34 12.99
N ILE A 2 41.57 13.03 13.21
CA ILE A 2 40.47 12.17 12.74
C ILE A 2 39.30 12.44 13.69
N ARG A 3 38.23 13.02 13.15
CA ARG A 3 36.97 13.27 13.90
C ARG A 3 36.41 11.90 14.35
N ARG A 4 36.28 11.68 15.64
CA ARG A 4 35.59 10.47 16.12
C ARG A 4 34.17 10.51 15.56
N PRO A 5 33.69 9.43 14.95
CA PRO A 5 32.32 9.39 14.43
C PRO A 5 31.33 9.66 15.58
N ASN A 6 30.26 10.39 15.27
CA ASN A 6 29.17 10.64 16.22
C ASN A 6 28.45 9.32 16.49
N ARG A 7 27.93 9.09 17.69
CA ARG A 7 27.15 7.88 18.06
C ARG A 7 26.09 7.49 17.01
N LYS A 8 25.48 8.49 16.34
CA LYS A 8 24.54 8.25 15.22
C LYS A 8 25.27 7.64 14.02
N GLU A 9 26.47 8.13 13.68
CA GLU A 9 27.27 7.63 12.55
C GLU A 9 27.80 6.21 12.82
N GLU A 10 28.20 5.91 14.06
CA GLU A 10 28.59 4.55 14.47
C GLU A 10 27.44 3.56 14.35
N ARG A 11 26.25 3.91 14.84
CA ARG A 11 25.05 3.05 14.75
C ARG A 11 24.52 2.88 13.34
N ILE A 12 24.61 3.91 12.51
CA ILE A 12 24.25 3.83 11.08
C ILE A 12 25.25 2.93 10.34
N SER A 13 26.52 2.93 10.72
CA SER A 13 27.56 2.07 10.11
C SER A 13 27.38 0.59 10.46
N GLU A 14 26.75 0.27 11.60
CA GLU A 14 26.38 -1.10 12.00
C GLU A 14 25.17 -1.63 11.22
N MET A 15 24.41 -0.75 10.58
CA MET A 15 23.26 -1.10 9.76
C MET A 15 23.74 -1.44 8.35
N LYS A 16 23.71 -2.71 7.97
CA LYS A 16 24.00 -3.10 6.59
C LYS A 16 23.03 -2.38 5.65
N GLN A 17 23.60 -1.75 4.62
CA GLN A 17 22.82 -1.13 3.56
C GLN A 17 21.92 -2.21 2.92
N GLY A 18 20.61 -1.99 2.90
CA GLY A 18 19.64 -2.92 2.31
C GLY A 18 18.78 -3.71 3.31
N ASP A 19 19.10 -3.70 4.60
CA ASP A 19 18.30 -4.40 5.60
C ASP A 19 16.92 -3.73 5.81
N LEU A 20 15.89 -4.55 5.92
CA LEU A 20 14.53 -4.09 6.22
C LEU A 20 14.40 -3.68 7.70
N ARG A 21 13.85 -2.50 7.93
CA ARG A 21 13.45 -2.03 9.26
C ARG A 21 11.96 -1.72 9.26
N VAL A 22 11.23 -2.37 10.13
CA VAL A 22 9.81 -2.11 10.32
C VAL A 22 9.64 -1.32 11.61
N LEU A 23 9.15 -0.09 11.49
CA LEU A 23 9.00 0.85 12.60
C LEU A 23 7.51 0.98 12.92
N ALA A 24 7.15 0.72 14.18
CA ALA A 24 5.75 0.81 14.63
C ALA A 24 5.57 1.93 15.66
N TYR A 25 4.59 2.78 15.43
CA TYR A 25 4.27 3.94 16.25
C TYR A 25 2.84 3.85 16.77
N LYS A 26 2.66 4.15 18.05
CA LYS A 26 1.33 4.32 18.61
C LYS A 26 0.74 5.64 18.13
N VAL A 27 -0.48 5.58 17.63
CA VAL A 27 -1.28 6.74 17.28
C VAL A 27 -2.42 6.86 18.27
N THR A 28 -2.44 7.94 19.02
CA THR A 28 -3.55 8.24 19.96
C THR A 28 -4.66 8.99 19.22
N ALA A 29 -5.91 8.67 19.54
CA ALA A 29 -7.06 9.35 18.97
C ALA A 29 -6.99 10.87 19.23
N ASP A 30 -7.33 11.68 18.22
CA ASP A 30 -7.39 13.13 18.32
C ASP A 30 -8.23 13.72 17.18
N GLY A 31 -9.35 14.34 17.50
CA GLY A 31 -10.30 14.86 16.53
C GLY A 31 -10.72 13.79 15.52
N ASN A 32 -10.34 13.95 14.27
CA ASN A 32 -10.66 13.01 13.19
C ASN A 32 -9.61 11.89 13.02
N ILE A 33 -8.54 11.90 13.83
CA ILE A 33 -7.50 10.87 13.77
C ILE A 33 -7.91 9.74 14.70
N PRO A 34 -8.14 8.52 14.20
CA PRO A 34 -8.49 7.37 15.02
C PRO A 34 -7.28 6.83 15.77
N GLU A 35 -7.52 6.10 16.85
CA GLU A 35 -6.49 5.33 17.53
C GLU A 35 -6.04 4.16 16.67
N GLY A 36 -4.74 3.82 16.78
CA GLY A 36 -4.19 2.70 16.03
C GLY A 36 -2.68 2.60 16.05
N ILE A 37 -2.13 1.80 15.15
CA ILE A 37 -0.70 1.58 14.98
C ILE A 37 -0.29 2.00 13.57
N LEU A 38 0.63 2.97 13.47
CA LEU A 38 1.27 3.34 12.22
C LEU A 38 2.52 2.48 12.03
N ILE A 39 2.61 1.79 10.90
CA ILE A 39 3.70 0.88 10.56
C ILE A 39 4.40 1.41 9.31
N ILE A 40 5.71 1.63 9.41
CA ILE A 40 6.54 2.17 8.34
C ILE A 40 7.65 1.14 8.02
N TYR A 41 7.70 0.70 6.78
CA TYR A 41 8.75 -0.16 6.26
C TYR A 41 9.84 0.71 5.66
N MET A 42 11.05 0.56 6.17
CA MET A 42 12.23 1.33 5.76
C MET A 42 13.31 0.41 5.21
N ARG A 43 13.88 0.76 4.07
CA ARG A 43 15.06 0.09 3.51
C ARG A 43 16.00 1.13 2.91
N SER A 44 17.28 1.05 3.22
CA SER A 44 18.31 1.98 2.71
C SER A 44 17.93 3.47 2.85
N GLY A 45 17.28 3.85 3.96
CA GLY A 45 16.85 5.23 4.23
C GLY A 45 15.66 5.70 3.37
N ARG A 46 14.97 4.79 2.68
CA ARG A 46 13.74 5.05 1.92
C ARG A 46 12.55 4.35 2.59
N ALA A 47 11.40 4.99 2.60
CA ALA A 47 10.16 4.36 3.04
C ALA A 47 9.56 3.55 1.87
N GLU A 48 9.48 2.23 2.04
CA GLU A 48 8.94 1.33 1.01
C GLU A 48 7.43 1.16 1.10
N ARG A 49 6.89 1.16 2.32
CA ARG A 49 5.47 0.94 2.55
C ARG A 49 5.06 1.59 3.87
N ILE A 50 3.87 2.18 3.88
CA ILE A 50 3.27 2.75 5.08
C ILE A 50 1.87 2.18 5.22
N VAL A 51 1.55 1.70 6.41
CA VAL A 51 0.24 1.13 6.73
C VAL A 51 -0.22 1.67 8.06
N PHE A 52 -1.48 2.05 8.14
CA PHE A 52 -2.11 2.39 9.40
C PHE A 52 -3.15 1.34 9.75
N GLU A 53 -2.94 0.67 10.87
CA GLU A 53 -3.90 -0.25 11.45
C GLU A 53 -4.72 0.47 12.49
N ARG A 54 -6.00 0.67 12.20
CA ARG A 54 -6.97 1.18 13.16
C ARG A 54 -7.36 0.08 14.14
N ASP A 55 -7.70 0.47 15.34
CA ASP A 55 -8.35 -0.43 16.30
C ASP A 55 -9.84 -0.63 15.91
N GLU A 56 -10.04 -1.07 14.67
CA GLU A 56 -11.35 -1.32 14.09
C GLU A 56 -11.71 -2.80 14.19
N GLN A 57 -13.00 -3.04 14.36
CA GLN A 57 -13.54 -4.41 14.43
C GLN A 57 -13.62 -5.13 13.08
N VAL A 58 -13.47 -4.42 11.93
CA VAL A 58 -13.54 -4.99 10.57
C VAL A 58 -12.25 -4.72 9.82
N LYS A 59 -11.68 -5.77 9.22
CA LYS A 59 -10.43 -5.69 8.46
C LYS A 59 -10.66 -6.05 7.00
N ILE A 60 -9.87 -5.48 6.11
CA ILE A 60 -9.82 -5.91 4.71
C ILE A 60 -9.37 -7.38 4.66
N GLY A 61 -10.16 -8.22 4.00
CA GLY A 61 -9.92 -9.66 3.94
C GLY A 61 -10.72 -10.48 4.95
N ASP A 62 -11.39 -9.87 5.95
CA ASP A 62 -12.33 -10.57 6.82
C ASP A 62 -13.41 -11.25 5.99
N VAL A 63 -13.76 -12.46 6.36
CA VAL A 63 -14.82 -13.23 5.72
C VAL A 63 -16.01 -13.34 6.66
N TYR A 64 -17.18 -12.99 6.15
CA TYR A 64 -18.45 -13.05 6.87
C TYR A 64 -19.43 -13.98 6.16
N LEU A 65 -20.21 -14.70 6.94
CA LEU A 65 -21.50 -15.18 6.48
C LEU A 65 -22.47 -14.02 6.65
N ALA A 66 -22.89 -13.42 5.54
CA ALA A 66 -23.72 -12.24 5.51
C ALA A 66 -25.16 -12.57 5.13
N ARG A 67 -26.11 -11.69 5.52
CA ARG A 67 -27.51 -11.77 5.11
C ARG A 67 -27.89 -10.58 4.25
N VAL A 68 -28.56 -10.83 3.13
CA VAL A 68 -29.08 -9.78 2.24
C VAL A 68 -30.19 -9.00 2.93
N LYS A 69 -30.05 -7.68 3.04
CA LYS A 69 -31.08 -6.75 3.55
C LYS A 69 -31.98 -6.27 2.43
N SER A 70 -31.39 -5.81 1.35
CA SER A 70 -32.09 -5.27 0.19
C SER A 70 -31.26 -5.43 -1.08
N THR A 71 -31.93 -5.45 -2.21
CA THR A 71 -31.31 -5.57 -3.54
C THR A 71 -31.75 -4.43 -4.42
N ASN A 72 -30.89 -4.04 -5.36
CA ASN A 72 -31.22 -3.18 -6.48
C ASN A 72 -30.89 -3.92 -7.78
N PRO A 73 -31.88 -4.57 -8.41
CA PRO A 73 -31.66 -5.34 -9.62
C PRO A 73 -31.15 -4.52 -10.81
N GLU A 74 -31.53 -3.24 -10.91
CA GLU A 74 -31.12 -2.35 -12.00
C GLU A 74 -29.61 -2.07 -12.01
N THR A 75 -29.02 -1.99 -10.81
CA THR A 75 -27.57 -1.76 -10.67
C THR A 75 -26.77 -3.04 -10.42
N GLY A 76 -27.44 -4.19 -10.26
CA GLY A 76 -26.80 -5.44 -9.86
C GLY A 76 -26.17 -5.36 -8.47
N GLY A 77 -26.70 -4.51 -7.58
CA GLY A 77 -26.17 -4.26 -6.25
C GLY A 77 -27.05 -4.82 -5.14
N ALA A 78 -26.44 -5.20 -4.02
CA ALA A 78 -27.15 -5.59 -2.81
C ALA A 78 -26.51 -5.03 -1.55
N PHE A 79 -27.34 -4.71 -0.55
CA PHE A 79 -26.89 -4.37 0.79
C PHE A 79 -26.99 -5.58 1.69
N LEU A 80 -25.91 -5.85 2.42
CA LEU A 80 -25.74 -7.02 3.26
C LEU A 80 -25.61 -6.62 4.72
N ASP A 81 -26.17 -7.42 5.62
CA ASP A 81 -25.91 -7.37 7.05
C ASP A 81 -24.71 -8.25 7.39
N LEU A 82 -23.72 -7.67 8.05
CA LEU A 82 -22.54 -8.38 8.56
C LEU A 82 -22.60 -8.62 10.08
N GLY A 83 -23.67 -8.20 10.74
CA GLY A 83 -23.81 -8.20 12.20
C GLY A 83 -23.38 -6.86 12.83
N ASP A 84 -23.70 -6.70 14.13
CA ASP A 84 -23.37 -5.50 14.93
C ASP A 84 -23.75 -4.18 14.26
N LYS A 85 -24.91 -4.12 13.60
CA LYS A 85 -25.42 -2.97 12.83
C LYS A 85 -24.56 -2.58 11.61
N ARG A 86 -23.61 -3.40 11.19
CA ARG A 86 -22.76 -3.14 10.03
C ARG A 86 -23.47 -3.54 8.74
N THR A 87 -23.40 -2.64 7.77
CA THR A 87 -23.96 -2.86 6.45
C THR A 87 -22.86 -2.76 5.40
N ALA A 88 -22.77 -3.76 4.54
CA ALA A 88 -21.87 -3.80 3.41
C ALA A 88 -22.63 -3.75 2.09
N PHE A 89 -21.95 -3.29 1.05
CA PHE A 89 -22.45 -3.30 -0.33
C PHE A 89 -21.68 -4.32 -1.16
N ILE A 90 -22.39 -5.14 -1.91
CA ILE A 90 -21.85 -6.03 -2.92
C ILE A 90 -22.43 -5.69 -4.30
N ASN A 91 -21.56 -5.67 -5.32
CA ASN A 91 -22.02 -5.73 -6.71
C ASN A 91 -21.93 -7.18 -7.16
N TYR A 92 -23.07 -7.77 -7.49
CA TYR A 92 -23.14 -9.16 -7.93
C TYR A 92 -23.21 -9.29 -9.46
N GLY A 93 -23.61 -8.24 -10.19
CA GLY A 93 -23.59 -8.17 -11.66
C GLY A 93 -24.13 -9.43 -12.33
N GLU A 94 -23.49 -9.86 -13.42
CA GLU A 94 -23.83 -11.08 -14.16
C GLU A 94 -23.16 -12.36 -13.61
N LYS A 95 -22.76 -12.40 -12.35
CA LYS A 95 -22.13 -13.61 -11.79
C LYS A 95 -23.12 -14.78 -11.70
N LYS A 96 -22.79 -15.87 -12.40
CA LYS A 96 -23.67 -17.05 -12.55
C LYS A 96 -23.54 -18.07 -11.41
N ASN A 97 -22.42 -18.09 -10.69
CA ASN A 97 -22.12 -19.11 -9.67
C ASN A 97 -22.00 -18.48 -8.28
N ILE A 98 -23.14 -18.13 -7.69
CA ILE A 98 -23.22 -17.66 -6.31
C ILE A 98 -23.77 -18.81 -5.47
N HIS A 99 -23.08 -19.18 -4.39
CA HIS A 99 -23.58 -20.15 -3.44
C HIS A 99 -24.36 -19.45 -2.33
N LEU A 100 -25.62 -19.82 -2.17
CA LEU A 100 -26.52 -19.41 -1.08
C LEU A 100 -26.73 -20.59 -0.16
N ILE A 101 -26.76 -20.36 1.16
CA ILE A 101 -27.02 -21.47 2.12
C ILE A 101 -28.48 -21.85 2.14
N ASN A 102 -29.35 -20.88 2.11
CA ASN A 102 -30.77 -21.05 2.39
C ASN A 102 -31.66 -21.38 1.17
N ARG A 103 -31.09 -21.29 -0.05
CA ARG A 103 -31.79 -21.70 -1.29
C ARG A 103 -30.80 -21.87 -2.46
N ALA A 104 -31.24 -22.49 -3.53
CA ALA A 104 -30.52 -22.48 -4.79
C ALA A 104 -30.53 -21.08 -5.41
N TYR A 105 -29.39 -20.66 -5.98
CA TYR A 105 -29.32 -19.39 -6.70
C TYR A 105 -30.03 -19.45 -8.05
N ASP A 106 -30.96 -18.54 -8.28
CA ASP A 106 -31.79 -18.47 -9.47
C ASP A 106 -31.45 -17.32 -10.44
N GLY A 107 -30.24 -16.74 -10.28
CA GLY A 107 -29.80 -15.61 -11.10
C GLY A 107 -29.95 -14.25 -10.43
N SER A 108 -30.59 -14.19 -9.25
CA SER A 108 -30.82 -12.95 -8.50
C SER A 108 -30.63 -13.16 -7.00
N LEU A 109 -30.12 -12.13 -6.31
CA LEU A 109 -30.16 -12.09 -4.85
C LEU A 109 -31.52 -11.56 -4.37
N LYS A 110 -32.00 -12.10 -3.27
CA LYS A 110 -33.26 -11.71 -2.62
C LYS A 110 -33.02 -11.35 -1.15
N PRO A 111 -33.86 -10.52 -0.55
CA PRO A 111 -33.83 -10.31 0.90
C PRO A 111 -33.83 -11.63 1.67
N CYS A 112 -33.07 -11.69 2.73
CA CYS A 112 -32.80 -12.87 3.56
C CYS A 112 -31.92 -13.96 2.93
N ASP A 113 -31.39 -13.80 1.73
CA ASP A 113 -30.38 -14.72 1.22
C ASP A 113 -29.12 -14.66 2.11
N GLU A 114 -28.51 -15.81 2.33
CA GLU A 114 -27.30 -15.95 3.16
C GLU A 114 -26.13 -16.46 2.30
N LEU A 115 -24.99 -15.75 2.37
CA LEU A 115 -23.82 -16.02 1.52
C LEU A 115 -22.53 -15.61 2.19
N ALA A 116 -21.44 -16.31 1.83
CA ALA A 116 -20.11 -15.96 2.28
C ALA A 116 -19.54 -14.79 1.46
N VAL A 117 -19.05 -13.77 2.15
CA VAL A 117 -18.49 -12.57 1.53
C VAL A 117 -17.18 -12.17 2.21
N ARG A 118 -16.27 -11.56 1.43
CA ARG A 118 -15.00 -11.05 1.89
C ARG A 118 -14.97 -9.53 1.82
N VAL A 119 -14.51 -8.89 2.88
CA VAL A 119 -14.31 -7.44 2.91
C VAL A 119 -13.22 -7.04 1.94
N ARG A 120 -13.55 -6.16 0.99
CA ARG A 120 -12.62 -5.60 0.00
C ARG A 120 -12.19 -4.17 0.33
N ASP A 121 -13.15 -3.32 0.69
CA ASP A 121 -12.90 -1.91 1.02
C ASP A 121 -13.64 -1.55 2.32
N LEU A 122 -12.97 -0.82 3.20
CA LEU A 122 -13.59 -0.29 4.41
C LEU A 122 -14.52 0.90 4.10
N ALA A 123 -15.48 1.13 4.98
CA ALA A 123 -16.35 2.30 4.88
C ALA A 123 -15.53 3.59 5.04
N ARG A 124 -15.82 4.62 4.21
CA ARG A 124 -15.12 5.91 4.26
C ARG A 124 -16.09 7.04 3.94
N GLY A 125 -16.24 7.99 4.86
CA GLY A 125 -17.23 9.03 4.70
C GLY A 125 -18.61 8.44 4.39
N ASP A 126 -19.24 8.88 3.31
CA ASP A 126 -20.56 8.36 2.88
C ASP A 126 -20.49 7.01 2.16
N LYS A 127 -19.28 6.50 1.83
CA LYS A 127 -19.14 5.22 1.14
C LYS A 127 -19.27 4.07 2.12
N LYS A 128 -20.22 3.17 1.82
CA LYS A 128 -20.43 1.94 2.59
C LYS A 128 -19.26 0.97 2.43
N LEU A 129 -19.08 0.12 3.42
CA LEU A 129 -18.17 -1.01 3.38
C LEU A 129 -18.49 -1.87 2.13
N ARG A 130 -17.46 -2.26 1.37
CA ARG A 130 -17.63 -3.07 0.16
C ARG A 130 -17.09 -4.47 0.38
N VAL A 131 -17.85 -5.43 -0.13
CA VAL A 131 -17.49 -6.84 -0.08
C VAL A 131 -17.54 -7.49 -1.47
N ILE A 132 -16.87 -8.61 -1.59
CA ILE A 132 -16.89 -9.50 -2.75
C ILE A 132 -17.30 -10.90 -2.30
N PHE A 133 -17.68 -11.77 -3.24
CA PHE A 133 -17.95 -13.17 -2.94
C PHE A 133 -16.69 -13.87 -2.43
N ALA A 134 -16.80 -14.64 -1.35
CA ALA A 134 -15.74 -15.48 -0.81
C ALA A 134 -15.82 -16.90 -1.41
N SER A 135 -15.65 -17.01 -2.74
CA SER A 135 -15.82 -18.28 -3.49
C SER A 135 -14.74 -19.34 -3.18
N ASP A 136 -13.68 -18.94 -2.52
CA ASP A 136 -12.55 -19.78 -2.08
C ASP A 136 -12.79 -20.43 -0.70
N VAL A 137 -13.86 -20.04 0.01
CA VAL A 137 -14.21 -20.63 1.31
C VAL A 137 -15.14 -21.81 1.08
N PRO A 138 -14.78 -23.03 1.53
CA PRO A 138 -15.60 -24.22 1.40
C PRO A 138 -16.95 -24.05 2.10
N VAL A 139 -18.02 -24.51 1.47
CA VAL A 139 -19.39 -24.37 1.99
C VAL A 139 -19.57 -25.11 3.31
N GLU A 140 -18.91 -26.23 3.46
CA GLU A 140 -18.91 -27.09 4.65
C GLU A 140 -18.47 -26.35 5.92
N GLU A 141 -17.68 -25.28 5.77
CA GLU A 141 -17.21 -24.47 6.90
C GLU A 141 -18.32 -23.57 7.49
N TYR A 142 -19.38 -23.26 6.72
CA TYR A 142 -20.36 -22.28 7.12
C TYR A 142 -21.82 -22.69 6.93
N GLU A 143 -22.14 -23.81 6.28
CA GLU A 143 -23.51 -24.25 6.06
C GLU A 143 -24.30 -24.49 7.36
N HIS A 144 -23.61 -24.79 8.46
CA HIS A 144 -24.21 -24.98 9.79
C HIS A 144 -24.26 -23.73 10.65
N LYS A 145 -23.69 -22.62 10.16
CA LYS A 145 -23.62 -21.37 10.91
C LYS A 145 -24.83 -20.49 10.61
N LYS A 146 -25.16 -19.61 11.56
CA LYS A 146 -26.29 -18.68 11.43
C LYS A 146 -25.76 -17.29 11.03
N ALA A 147 -26.24 -16.77 9.91
CA ALA A 147 -25.94 -15.40 9.47
C ALA A 147 -26.69 -14.35 10.31
N PRO A 148 -26.12 -13.16 10.55
CA PRO A 148 -24.77 -12.77 10.18
C PRO A 148 -23.72 -13.21 11.21
N CYS A 149 -22.54 -13.68 10.77
CA CYS A 149 -21.42 -13.96 11.66
C CYS A 149 -20.07 -13.86 10.91
N ILE A 150 -19.00 -13.65 11.64
CA ILE A 150 -17.64 -13.72 11.09
C ILE A 150 -17.23 -15.18 10.90
N LEU A 151 -16.70 -15.53 9.72
CA LEU A 151 -16.15 -16.85 9.41
C LEU A 151 -14.65 -16.89 9.63
N HIS A 152 -13.93 -15.95 9.03
CA HIS A 152 -12.48 -15.82 9.17
C HIS A 152 -12.08 -14.37 9.41
N SER A 153 -11.25 -14.14 10.40
CA SER A 153 -10.64 -12.84 10.62
C SER A 153 -9.35 -12.75 9.82
N ALA A 154 -9.20 -11.69 9.03
CA ALA A 154 -7.99 -11.43 8.29
C ALA A 154 -6.81 -11.12 9.24
N LYS A 155 -5.61 -11.54 8.85
CA LYS A 155 -4.41 -11.11 9.55
C LYS A 155 -4.32 -9.59 9.50
N SER A 156 -4.05 -8.99 10.63
CA SER A 156 -3.86 -7.56 10.77
C SER A 156 -2.62 -7.07 10.01
N ALA A 157 -2.52 -5.77 9.77
CA ALA A 157 -1.31 -5.19 9.21
C ALA A 157 -0.14 -5.36 10.20
N PHE A 158 -0.43 -5.30 11.49
CA PHE A 158 0.52 -5.56 12.57
C PHE A 158 1.05 -7.00 12.51
N ASP A 159 0.17 -8.02 12.43
CA ASP A 159 0.58 -9.43 12.33
C ASP A 159 1.38 -9.69 11.04
N LYS A 160 0.99 -9.07 9.93
CA LYS A 160 1.73 -9.16 8.65
C LYS A 160 3.12 -8.56 8.78
N SER A 161 3.24 -7.41 9.45
CA SER A 161 4.53 -6.73 9.63
C SER A 161 5.51 -7.56 10.46
N LEU A 162 5.01 -8.27 11.45
CA LEU A 162 5.82 -9.19 12.26
C LEU A 162 6.25 -10.40 11.43
N LYS A 163 5.33 -10.95 10.62
CA LYS A 163 5.63 -12.07 9.72
C LYS A 163 6.70 -11.69 8.70
N ASP A 164 6.58 -10.50 8.07
CA ASP A 164 7.55 -10.01 7.08
C ASP A 164 8.98 -9.97 7.68
N VAL A 165 9.11 -9.58 8.97
CA VAL A 165 10.40 -9.57 9.68
C VAL A 165 10.89 -10.98 10.03
N ILE A 166 9.99 -11.94 10.27
CA ILE A 166 10.40 -13.33 10.53
C ILE A 166 10.94 -14.00 9.26
N GLU A 167 10.34 -13.69 8.12
CA GLU A 167 10.70 -14.27 6.82
C GLU A 167 12.00 -13.67 6.23
N ASP A 168 12.43 -12.49 6.64
CA ASP A 168 13.69 -11.85 6.23
C ASP A 168 14.69 -11.89 7.40
N GLU A 169 15.74 -12.70 7.27
CA GLU A 169 16.74 -12.93 8.33
C GLU A 169 17.46 -11.66 8.81
N ASN A 170 17.55 -10.64 7.96
CA ASN A 170 18.21 -9.38 8.27
C ASN A 170 17.23 -8.26 8.68
N ALA A 171 15.92 -8.56 8.70
CA ALA A 171 14.92 -7.60 9.09
C ALA A 171 14.83 -7.41 10.60
N MET A 172 14.47 -6.20 11.02
CA MET A 172 14.19 -5.85 12.42
C MET A 172 12.88 -5.11 12.54
N TRP A 173 12.13 -5.44 13.58
CA TRP A 173 10.92 -4.75 13.96
C TRP A 173 11.17 -3.93 15.24
N LEU A 174 10.83 -2.63 15.23
CA LEU A 174 11.15 -1.71 16.31
C LEU A 174 9.96 -0.84 16.69
N THR A 175 9.85 -0.52 17.96
CA THR A 175 8.90 0.45 18.50
C THR A 175 9.47 1.14 19.73
N GLU A 176 9.04 2.38 20.02
CA GLU A 176 9.33 3.09 21.26
C GLU A 176 8.20 2.88 22.31
N ASP A 177 7.07 2.28 21.92
CA ASP A 177 5.92 2.04 22.81
C ASP A 177 6.00 0.65 23.46
N ALA A 178 6.03 0.60 24.80
CA ALA A 178 6.15 -0.65 25.55
C ALA A 178 4.95 -1.58 25.36
N GLY A 179 3.72 -1.03 25.25
CA GLY A 179 2.52 -1.84 25.06
C GLY A 179 2.48 -2.50 23.67
N ILE A 180 2.93 -1.78 22.65
CA ILE A 180 3.08 -2.34 21.28
C ILE A 180 4.17 -3.42 21.28
N TYR A 181 5.29 -3.19 21.99
CA TYR A 181 6.36 -4.18 22.12
C TYR A 181 5.88 -5.47 22.80
N GLU A 182 5.16 -5.35 23.93
CA GLU A 182 4.59 -6.50 24.64
C GLU A 182 3.64 -7.30 23.73
N LYS A 183 2.75 -6.62 23.01
CA LYS A 183 1.85 -7.25 22.02
C LYS A 183 2.62 -7.99 20.93
N ALA A 184 3.67 -7.38 20.38
CA ALA A 184 4.51 -7.98 19.35
C ALA A 184 5.25 -9.21 19.87
N SER A 185 5.85 -9.10 21.06
CA SER A 185 6.63 -10.17 21.69
C SER A 185 5.76 -11.38 22.06
N ALA A 186 4.51 -11.16 22.44
CA ALA A 186 3.56 -12.22 22.75
C ALA A 186 3.16 -13.06 21.52
N LEU A 187 3.13 -12.42 20.33
CA LEU A 187 2.77 -13.09 19.07
C LEU A 187 3.92 -13.91 18.47
N ILE A 188 5.16 -13.58 18.82
CA ILE A 188 6.35 -14.22 18.27
C ILE A 188 7.12 -14.94 19.37
N GLN A 189 6.76 -16.18 19.65
CA GLN A 189 7.55 -17.07 20.49
C GLN A 189 8.86 -17.40 19.75
N ASN A 190 10.02 -17.04 20.30
CA ASN A 190 11.38 -17.19 19.73
C ASN A 190 11.82 -16.13 18.71
N SER A 191 11.25 -14.93 18.69
CA SER A 191 11.69 -13.85 17.80
C SER A 191 13.10 -13.34 18.08
N GLY A 192 13.70 -13.78 19.18
CA GLY A 192 15.07 -13.45 19.53
C GLY A 192 15.33 -11.96 19.55
N GLU A 193 16.37 -11.55 18.83
CA GLU A 193 16.80 -10.15 18.77
C GLU A 193 16.11 -9.30 17.69
N ARG A 194 15.14 -9.86 16.94
CA ARG A 194 14.55 -9.19 15.76
C ARG A 194 13.38 -8.24 16.09
N VAL A 195 12.73 -8.41 17.22
CA VAL A 195 11.73 -7.48 17.74
C VAL A 195 12.31 -6.75 18.93
N LYS A 196 12.42 -5.42 18.86
CA LYS A 196 13.09 -4.62 19.87
C LYS A 196 12.24 -3.45 20.36
N LEU A 197 12.25 -3.25 21.65
CA LEU A 197 11.87 -1.97 22.24
C LEU A 197 13.06 -1.01 22.08
N TYR A 198 12.83 0.05 21.30
CA TYR A 198 13.84 1.09 21.12
C TYR A 198 13.76 2.09 22.29
N ALA A 199 14.81 2.20 23.06
CA ALA A 199 14.85 3.01 24.28
C ALA A 199 16.19 3.78 24.39
N ASP A 200 16.63 4.43 23.33
CA ASP A 200 17.79 5.27 23.37
C ASP A 200 17.43 6.65 23.93
N PRO A 201 18.10 7.12 25.01
CA PRO A 201 17.78 8.41 25.64
C PRO A 201 18.21 9.62 24.81
N ASP A 202 19.18 9.47 23.92
CA ASP A 202 19.83 10.58 23.22
C ASP A 202 19.33 10.73 21.77
N ILE A 203 18.89 9.64 21.15
CA ILE A 203 18.50 9.61 19.73
C ILE A 203 17.16 8.92 19.59
N SER A 204 16.13 9.61 19.11
CA SER A 204 14.82 9.00 18.81
C SER A 204 14.91 8.05 17.61
N MET A 205 14.00 7.09 17.55
CA MET A 205 13.89 6.17 16.41
C MET A 205 13.71 6.93 15.09
N ASN A 206 12.93 8.02 15.08
CA ASN A 206 12.76 8.89 13.92
C ASN A 206 14.08 9.51 13.43
N ALA A 207 14.91 9.95 14.36
CA ALA A 207 16.21 10.58 14.04
C ALA A 207 17.23 9.55 13.58
N LEU A 208 17.25 8.36 14.19
CA LEU A 208 18.18 7.29 13.82
C LEU A 208 17.95 6.81 12.38
N TYR A 209 16.69 6.62 11.99
CA TYR A 209 16.32 6.09 10.66
C TYR A 209 16.00 7.17 9.63
N ASP A 210 16.18 8.46 9.94
CA ASP A 210 15.83 9.59 9.09
C ASP A 210 14.39 9.52 8.53
N VAL A 211 13.45 9.03 9.37
CA VAL A 211 12.07 8.75 8.97
C VAL A 211 11.39 9.99 8.41
N ARG A 212 11.61 11.16 9.04
CA ARG A 212 11.06 12.44 8.56
C ARG A 212 11.51 12.76 7.14
N ALA A 213 12.80 12.58 6.83
CA ALA A 213 13.33 12.84 5.49
C ALA A 213 12.76 11.85 4.46
N ALA A 214 12.65 10.56 4.82
CA ALA A 214 12.06 9.54 3.95
C ALA A 214 10.59 9.83 3.64
N LEU A 215 9.79 10.19 4.66
CA LEU A 215 8.38 10.56 4.47
C LEU A 215 8.22 11.85 3.66
N SER A 216 9.06 12.85 3.89
CA SER A 216 9.04 14.10 3.11
C SER A 216 9.25 13.84 1.62
N ARG A 217 10.11 12.87 1.24
CA ARG A 217 10.34 12.51 -0.17
C ARG A 217 9.11 11.89 -0.82
N ILE A 218 8.42 10.97 -0.12
CA ILE A 218 7.24 10.30 -0.68
C ILE A 218 5.95 11.12 -0.54
N THR A 219 5.94 12.20 0.22
CA THR A 219 4.82 13.15 0.27
C THR A 219 5.03 14.37 -0.63
N ALA A 220 6.24 14.57 -1.13
CA ALA A 220 6.57 15.70 -2.00
C ALA A 220 5.84 15.58 -3.35
N ARG A 221 5.31 16.72 -3.84
CA ARG A 221 4.73 16.81 -5.19
C ARG A 221 5.80 16.62 -6.27
N ARG A 222 7.02 17.15 -6.05
CA ARG A 222 8.17 17.05 -6.97
C ARG A 222 9.20 16.10 -6.40
N VAL A 223 9.67 15.19 -7.23
CA VAL A 223 10.71 14.23 -6.90
C VAL A 223 11.86 14.40 -7.90
N HIS A 224 13.04 14.71 -7.38
CA HIS A 224 14.23 14.86 -8.20
C HIS A 224 14.88 13.50 -8.44
N LEU A 225 15.28 13.25 -9.68
CA LEU A 225 15.96 12.05 -10.11
C LEU A 225 17.49 12.23 -10.02
N PRO A 226 18.26 11.16 -9.79
CA PRO A 226 19.72 11.23 -9.69
C PRO A 226 20.39 11.87 -10.93
N GLY A 227 19.88 11.57 -12.13
CA GLY A 227 20.34 12.16 -13.41
C GLY A 227 20.04 13.65 -13.58
N GLY A 228 19.32 14.26 -12.63
CA GLY A 228 18.98 15.69 -12.64
C GLY A 228 17.62 16.03 -13.22
N ALA A 229 16.90 15.06 -13.80
CA ALA A 229 15.50 15.21 -14.18
C ALA A 229 14.58 15.24 -12.95
N GLU A 230 13.30 15.48 -13.12
CA GLU A 230 12.30 15.43 -12.05
C GLU A 230 10.98 14.81 -12.53
N ILE A 231 10.24 14.23 -11.59
CA ILE A 231 8.86 13.86 -11.80
C ILE A 231 7.95 14.70 -10.90
N VAL A 232 6.78 15.06 -11.43
CA VAL A 232 5.75 15.83 -10.71
C VAL A 232 4.52 14.94 -10.59
N ILE A 233 4.08 14.66 -9.38
CA ILE A 233 2.98 13.74 -9.08
C ILE A 233 1.80 14.54 -8.57
N ASP A 234 0.73 14.58 -9.35
CA ASP A 234 -0.52 15.25 -9.02
C ASP A 234 -1.66 14.23 -8.90
N ARG A 235 -2.40 14.32 -7.81
CA ARG A 235 -3.57 13.49 -7.59
C ARG A 235 -4.83 14.32 -7.84
N THR A 236 -5.69 13.80 -8.72
CA THR A 236 -7.05 14.31 -8.91
C THR A 236 -8.07 13.38 -8.21
N GLU A 237 -9.35 13.72 -8.29
CA GLU A 237 -10.41 12.86 -7.77
C GLU A 237 -10.49 11.51 -8.52
N ALA A 238 -10.27 11.54 -9.84
CA ALA A 238 -10.45 10.39 -10.72
C ALA A 238 -9.18 9.55 -10.91
N MET A 239 -8.00 10.20 -10.97
CA MET A 239 -6.75 9.56 -11.38
C MET A 239 -5.54 10.26 -10.77
N THR A 240 -4.38 9.62 -10.88
CA THR A 240 -3.08 10.25 -10.63
C THR A 240 -2.45 10.62 -11.95
N VAL A 241 -1.85 11.80 -12.04
CA VAL A 241 -1.09 12.26 -13.21
C VAL A 241 0.35 12.47 -12.79
N ILE A 242 1.28 11.97 -13.58
CA ILE A 242 2.72 12.10 -13.36
C ILE A 242 3.33 12.73 -14.61
N ASP A 243 4.09 13.81 -14.43
CA ASP A 243 4.78 14.54 -15.49
C ASP A 243 6.28 14.35 -15.35
N VAL A 244 6.97 13.95 -16.43
CA VAL A 244 8.41 13.73 -16.47
C VAL A 244 9.09 14.92 -17.13
N ASN A 245 9.89 15.66 -16.35
CA ASN A 245 10.54 16.88 -16.80
C ASN A 245 12.07 16.74 -16.83
N SER A 246 12.69 17.18 -17.94
CA SER A 246 14.13 17.42 -17.94
C SER A 246 14.40 18.71 -17.15
N ALA A 247 15.32 18.65 -16.17
CA ALA A 247 15.68 19.84 -15.42
C ALA A 247 16.22 20.93 -16.36
N ALA A 248 15.51 22.03 -16.49
CA ALA A 248 15.93 23.16 -17.29
C ALA A 248 17.27 23.73 -16.74
N GLY A 249 18.34 23.70 -17.56
CA GLY A 249 19.62 24.31 -17.25
C GLY A 249 20.61 23.47 -16.43
N ARG A 250 20.28 22.24 -15.99
CA ARG A 250 21.24 21.30 -15.45
C ARG A 250 21.71 20.35 -16.54
N LYS A 251 23.04 20.17 -16.64
CA LYS A 251 23.59 19.09 -17.48
C LYS A 251 23.13 17.78 -16.85
N VAL A 252 22.31 16.99 -17.58
CA VAL A 252 21.97 15.64 -17.19
C VAL A 252 23.27 14.85 -17.14
N HIS A 253 23.76 14.55 -15.95
CA HIS A 253 24.94 13.71 -15.75
C HIS A 253 24.51 12.26 -15.92
N MET A 254 24.74 11.75 -17.11
CA MET A 254 24.46 10.34 -17.40
C MET A 254 25.71 9.52 -17.14
N SER A 255 25.65 8.65 -16.15
CA SER A 255 26.69 7.68 -15.86
C SER A 255 26.46 6.45 -16.72
N GLY A 256 27.20 6.30 -17.82
CA GLY A 256 27.22 5.08 -18.64
C GLY A 256 27.22 5.37 -20.13
N ASP A 257 27.89 4.50 -20.88
CA ASP A 257 27.85 4.44 -22.33
C ASP A 257 26.44 4.14 -22.82
N ILE A 258 25.74 5.15 -23.30
CA ILE A 258 24.43 4.97 -23.90
C ILE A 258 24.65 4.43 -25.30
N HIS A 259 24.55 3.12 -25.46
CA HIS A 259 24.48 2.53 -26.81
C HIS A 259 23.25 3.08 -27.54
N GLY A 260 23.48 4.15 -28.35
CA GLY A 260 22.51 4.65 -29.32
C GLY A 260 21.22 5.32 -28.80
N GLY A 261 20.99 5.40 -27.46
CA GLY A 261 19.75 5.93 -26.89
C GLY A 261 19.70 7.47 -26.87
N SER A 262 18.52 8.03 -27.15
CA SER A 262 18.29 9.47 -27.00
C SER A 262 18.30 9.87 -25.52
N THR A 263 18.64 11.13 -25.23
CA THR A 263 18.57 11.69 -23.87
C THR A 263 17.16 11.48 -23.25
N ALA A 264 16.10 11.53 -24.07
CA ALA A 264 14.75 11.27 -23.64
C ALA A 264 14.54 9.81 -23.14
N PHE A 265 15.08 8.82 -23.85
CA PHE A 265 14.97 7.42 -23.43
C PHE A 265 15.65 7.16 -22.07
N ALA A 266 16.84 7.73 -21.89
CA ALA A 266 17.56 7.56 -20.63
C ALA A 266 16.85 8.25 -19.45
N ILE A 267 16.30 9.47 -19.64
CA ILE A 267 15.51 10.14 -18.62
C ILE A 267 14.24 9.34 -18.32
N ASN A 268 13.53 8.86 -19.34
CA ASN A 268 12.32 8.06 -19.16
C ASN A 268 12.60 6.74 -18.43
N THR A 269 13.73 6.09 -18.71
CA THR A 269 14.15 4.87 -18.00
C THR A 269 14.38 5.13 -16.51
N GLU A 270 15.10 6.20 -16.18
CA GLU A 270 15.31 6.58 -14.77
C GLU A 270 13.99 7.00 -14.10
N ALA A 271 13.14 7.73 -14.81
CA ALA A 271 11.82 8.11 -14.33
C ALA A 271 10.93 6.89 -14.09
N ALA A 272 10.94 5.89 -14.98
CA ALA A 272 10.16 4.67 -14.83
C ALA A 272 10.50 3.90 -13.55
N GLU A 273 11.77 3.86 -13.17
CA GLU A 273 12.22 3.25 -11.90
C GLU A 273 11.66 3.99 -10.69
N GLU A 274 11.79 5.30 -10.67
CA GLU A 274 11.29 6.11 -9.56
C GLU A 274 9.75 6.11 -9.51
N ILE A 275 9.07 6.14 -10.66
CA ILE A 275 7.60 6.07 -10.75
C ILE A 275 7.08 4.77 -10.14
N ALA A 276 7.66 3.63 -10.48
CA ALA A 276 7.26 2.35 -9.90
C ALA A 276 7.42 2.36 -8.38
N TYR A 277 8.55 2.88 -7.87
CA TYR A 277 8.77 3.05 -6.43
C TYR A 277 7.73 4.01 -5.80
N GLN A 278 7.46 5.16 -6.42
CA GLN A 278 6.51 6.14 -5.90
C GLN A 278 5.07 5.61 -5.90
N ILE A 279 4.69 4.82 -6.90
CA ILE A 279 3.40 4.13 -6.96
C ILE A 279 3.25 3.18 -5.77
N ASP A 280 4.28 2.41 -5.44
CA ASP A 280 4.24 1.45 -4.33
C ASP A 280 4.30 2.15 -2.97
N ALA A 281 5.31 2.97 -2.74
CA ALA A 281 5.54 3.66 -1.47
C ALA A 281 4.38 4.58 -1.06
N ARG A 282 3.73 5.23 -2.02
CA ARG A 282 2.52 6.06 -1.81
C ARG A 282 1.23 5.25 -1.82
N ASN A 283 1.29 3.95 -2.15
CA ASN A 283 0.13 3.09 -2.39
C ASN A 283 -0.89 3.71 -3.37
N LEU A 284 -0.39 4.25 -4.49
CA LEU A 284 -1.25 4.80 -5.53
C LEU A 284 -1.99 3.67 -6.26
N GLY A 285 -3.28 3.83 -6.47
CA GLY A 285 -4.12 2.85 -7.18
C GLY A 285 -5.23 3.52 -7.99
N GLY A 286 -5.79 2.79 -8.91
CA GLY A 286 -6.71 3.28 -9.94
C GLY A 286 -5.98 3.55 -11.24
N MET A 287 -6.45 4.52 -12.02
CA MET A 287 -5.78 4.99 -13.23
C MET A 287 -4.64 5.94 -12.88
N ILE A 288 -3.48 5.71 -13.49
CA ILE A 288 -2.29 6.57 -13.38
C ILE A 288 -1.83 6.87 -14.79
N LEU A 289 -1.75 8.15 -15.15
CA LEU A 289 -1.27 8.61 -16.44
C LEU A 289 0.11 9.23 -16.27
N VAL A 290 1.05 8.82 -17.10
CA VAL A 290 2.42 9.33 -17.06
C VAL A 290 2.74 10.00 -18.38
N ASP A 291 2.99 11.31 -18.34
CA ASP A 291 3.48 12.08 -19.49
C ASP A 291 5.00 11.91 -19.56
N MET A 292 5.44 11.06 -20.51
CA MET A 292 6.84 10.76 -20.73
C MET A 292 7.48 11.70 -21.74
N MET A 293 8.76 11.94 -21.62
CA MET A 293 9.48 12.68 -22.65
C MET A 293 9.38 11.96 -23.99
N LYS A 294 9.03 12.72 -25.05
CA LYS A 294 8.85 12.17 -26.40
C LYS A 294 10.12 11.46 -26.91
N MET A 295 9.99 10.21 -27.22
CA MET A 295 11.04 9.39 -27.86
C MET A 295 10.95 9.46 -29.38
N LYS A 296 12.03 9.13 -30.06
CA LYS A 296 12.14 9.29 -31.52
C LYS A 296 11.73 8.05 -32.28
N ASP A 297 11.75 6.89 -31.66
CA ASP A 297 11.56 5.59 -32.30
C ASP A 297 10.69 4.66 -31.43
N ALA A 298 9.92 3.82 -32.11
CA ALA A 298 9.01 2.85 -31.49
C ALA A 298 9.75 1.71 -30.76
N GLU A 299 11.01 1.44 -31.11
CA GLU A 299 11.80 0.42 -30.43
C GLU A 299 12.11 0.85 -28.99
N SER A 300 12.55 2.10 -28.80
CA SER A 300 12.77 2.71 -27.48
C SER A 300 11.47 2.71 -26.64
N GLU A 301 10.32 3.02 -27.25
CA GLU A 301 9.01 2.98 -26.57
C GLU A 301 8.67 1.55 -26.10
N SER A 302 8.86 0.56 -26.94
CA SER A 302 8.61 -0.86 -26.61
C SER A 302 9.52 -1.37 -25.49
N ILE A 303 10.80 -1.00 -25.51
CA ILE A 303 11.76 -1.36 -24.46
C ILE A 303 11.37 -0.71 -23.13
N LEU A 304 11.02 0.57 -23.14
CA LEU A 304 10.59 1.29 -21.95
C LEU A 304 9.34 0.67 -21.32
N LEU A 305 8.31 0.39 -22.13
CA LEU A 305 7.07 -0.22 -21.67
C LEU A 305 7.31 -1.59 -21.03
N LYS A 306 8.18 -2.41 -21.65
CA LYS A 306 8.57 -3.69 -21.06
C LYS A 306 9.27 -3.51 -19.73
N GLN A 307 10.26 -2.62 -19.64
CA GLN A 307 10.97 -2.34 -18.38
C GLN A 307 10.03 -1.86 -17.27
N MET A 308 9.05 -1.01 -17.61
CA MET A 308 8.03 -0.56 -16.68
C MET A 308 7.18 -1.74 -16.17
N ASN A 309 6.70 -2.60 -17.06
CA ASN A 309 5.89 -3.76 -16.68
C ASN A 309 6.67 -4.75 -15.82
N ASP A 310 7.93 -5.06 -16.17
CA ASP A 310 8.79 -5.94 -15.37
C ASP A 310 8.95 -5.47 -13.92
N ARG A 311 8.96 -4.14 -13.69
CA ARG A 311 9.02 -3.56 -12.34
C ARG A 311 7.68 -3.53 -11.65
N MET A 312 6.61 -3.21 -12.37
CA MET A 312 5.26 -3.07 -11.83
C MET A 312 4.62 -4.39 -11.44
N GLU A 313 5.01 -5.49 -12.06
CA GLU A 313 4.60 -6.84 -11.66
C GLU A 313 5.09 -7.22 -10.25
N CYS A 314 6.20 -6.63 -9.79
CA CYS A 314 6.75 -6.86 -8.46
C CYS A 314 5.98 -6.12 -7.34
N LEU A 315 5.13 -5.15 -7.66
CA LEU A 315 4.37 -4.35 -6.70
C LEU A 315 3.27 -5.19 -6.02
N LYS A 316 2.82 -4.76 -4.87
CA LYS A 316 1.76 -5.47 -4.09
C LYS A 316 0.63 -4.53 -3.70
N PRO A 317 -0.53 -4.56 -4.41
CA PRO A 317 -0.84 -5.37 -5.61
C PRO A 317 -0.02 -4.94 -6.82
N PRO A 318 0.13 -5.83 -7.83
CA PRO A 318 0.78 -5.49 -9.09
C PRO A 318 0.09 -4.33 -9.81
N ALA A 319 0.87 -3.58 -10.58
CA ALA A 319 0.36 -2.61 -11.55
C ALA A 319 0.67 -3.09 -12.97
N HIS A 320 -0.03 -2.53 -13.95
CA HIS A 320 0.19 -2.83 -15.35
C HIS A 320 0.20 -1.55 -16.18
N ALA A 321 1.22 -1.38 -17.01
CA ALA A 321 1.30 -0.33 -18.02
C ALA A 321 0.74 -0.90 -19.33
N GLU A 322 -0.40 -0.36 -19.77
CA GLU A 322 -1.16 -0.90 -20.92
C GLU A 322 -0.49 -0.54 -22.25
N ASP A 323 -0.24 0.74 -22.47
CA ASP A 323 0.27 1.25 -23.75
C ASP A 323 0.95 2.61 -23.60
N ILE A 324 1.66 3.03 -24.61
CA ILE A 324 2.12 4.40 -24.82
C ILE A 324 1.30 5.02 -25.94
N THR A 325 0.47 5.98 -25.62
CA THR A 325 -0.40 6.64 -26.58
C THR A 325 0.40 7.45 -27.59
N LYS A 326 -0.23 7.83 -28.72
CA LYS A 326 0.38 8.72 -29.73
C LYS A 326 0.86 10.07 -29.19
N LEU A 327 0.35 10.48 -28.02
CA LEU A 327 0.77 11.70 -27.34
C LEU A 327 1.97 11.50 -26.42
N GLY A 328 2.45 10.24 -26.23
CA GLY A 328 3.55 9.91 -25.33
C GLY A 328 3.11 9.60 -23.90
N ILE A 329 1.81 9.45 -23.66
CA ILE A 329 1.27 9.16 -22.35
C ILE A 329 1.26 7.65 -22.13
N VAL A 330 1.84 7.21 -21.01
CA VAL A 330 1.75 5.83 -20.54
C VAL A 330 0.53 5.69 -19.65
N GLU A 331 -0.33 4.74 -19.97
CA GLU A 331 -1.52 4.41 -19.20
C GLU A 331 -1.23 3.25 -18.24
N ILE A 332 -1.37 3.50 -16.93
CA ILE A 332 -1.11 2.50 -15.90
C ILE A 332 -2.38 2.24 -15.09
N VAL A 333 -2.65 0.98 -14.81
CA VAL A 333 -3.75 0.54 -13.95
C VAL A 333 -3.20 -0.28 -12.79
N ARG A 334 -3.64 0.06 -11.57
CA ARG A 334 -3.34 -0.70 -10.35
C ARG A 334 -4.59 -0.83 -9.48
N ALA A 335 -4.82 -2.01 -8.93
CA ALA A 335 -5.92 -2.20 -7.99
C ALA A 335 -5.75 -1.29 -6.76
N LYS A 336 -6.82 -0.61 -6.32
CA LYS A 336 -6.82 0.15 -5.07
C LYS A 336 -6.81 -0.84 -3.90
N CYS A 337 -5.83 -0.74 -3.02
CA CYS A 337 -5.70 -1.60 -1.85
C CYS A 337 -5.30 -0.76 -0.62
N GLY A 338 -6.18 -0.68 0.37
CA GLY A 338 -5.91 0.09 1.57
C GLY A 338 -5.91 1.61 1.36
N GLU A 339 -5.25 2.32 2.25
CA GLU A 339 -5.13 3.78 2.23
C GLU A 339 -3.85 4.20 1.52
N ASP A 340 -3.95 5.25 0.71
CA ASP A 340 -2.78 5.87 0.10
C ASP A 340 -2.16 6.95 1.01
N ILE A 341 -0.98 7.41 0.64
CA ILE A 341 -0.20 8.39 1.41
C ILE A 341 -0.97 9.70 1.69
N TYR A 342 -1.84 10.12 0.78
CA TYR A 342 -2.62 11.36 0.94
C TYR A 342 -3.72 11.21 2.00
N GLN A 343 -4.28 10.01 2.13
CA GLN A 343 -5.25 9.66 3.16
C GLN A 343 -4.58 9.49 4.52
N LEU A 344 -3.33 8.99 4.55
CA LEU A 344 -2.53 8.84 5.77
C LEU A 344 -1.87 10.14 6.23
N LYS A 345 -1.83 11.18 5.39
CA LYS A 345 -1.14 12.43 5.68
C LYS A 345 -1.47 13.04 7.06
N PRO A 346 -2.74 13.16 7.49
CA PRO A 346 -3.05 13.72 8.81
C PRO A 346 -2.42 12.92 9.97
N ILE A 347 -2.33 11.59 9.83
CA ILE A 347 -1.72 10.70 10.81
C ILE A 347 -0.21 10.89 10.82
N LEU A 348 0.41 10.95 9.64
CA LEU A 348 1.85 11.18 9.49
C LEU A 348 2.28 12.54 10.02
N ASP A 349 1.53 13.59 9.69
CA ASP A 349 1.80 14.96 10.15
C ASP A 349 1.80 15.00 11.69
N LYS A 350 0.81 14.37 12.35
CA LYS A 350 0.74 14.32 13.80
C LYS A 350 1.81 13.44 14.45
N THR A 351 2.09 12.27 13.88
CA THR A 351 2.90 11.23 14.56
C THR A 351 4.40 11.44 14.33
N ILE A 352 4.79 11.90 13.14
CA ILE A 352 6.19 11.92 12.70
C ILE A 352 6.66 13.32 12.27
N LEU A 353 5.81 14.08 11.57
CA LEU A 353 6.21 15.34 10.92
C LEU A 353 5.98 16.59 11.79
N ALA A 354 5.21 16.45 12.86
CA ALA A 354 4.97 17.52 13.84
C ALA A 354 6.25 17.99 14.54
#